data_215a85ccc7b673dc6b1795b380ddc80b
#
_entry.id   215a85ccc7b673dc6b1795b380ddc80b
#
_cell.length_a   1.000
_cell.length_b   1.000
_cell.length_c   1.000
_cell.angle_alpha   90.00
_cell.angle_beta   90.00
_cell.angle_gamma   90.00
#
_symmetry.space_group_name_H-M   'P 1'
#
loop_
_entity.id
_entity.type
_entity.pdbx_description
1 polymer ?
#
loop_
_entity_poly.entity_id
_entity_poly.type
_entity_poly.pdbx_seq_one_letter_code
_entity_poly.pdbx_strand_id
1 'polypeptide(L)'
;VLKNLLIVSLFCLTSTVQSSYNYQDNQSLIDLTGVSGTTSLAASDDGVSNAFALGFTFDYYGQEFTQARVATNGCLHFKTSGVFCSDFTPDPISGQHTYTMYPFWTDLIRDNGSSVLAKSYSDKTVFGWYDMKEYGRNNTNNSFEVILWGNDTFEYRYGALDIEKHDVL
;
A
#
# COMPACT_ATOMS: atom_id res chain seq x y z
N VAL A 1 -52.77 -7.56 41.53
CA VAL A 1 -51.95 -8.39 40.62
C VAL A 1 -50.91 -7.48 39.99
N LEU A 2 -49.68 -7.44 40.54
CA LEU A 2 -48.56 -6.69 39.95
C LEU A 2 -48.03 -7.50 38.77
N LYS A 3 -48.03 -6.90 37.56
CA LYS A 3 -47.30 -7.43 36.38
C LYS A 3 -45.86 -6.99 36.48
N ASN A 4 -44.96 -7.94 36.68
CA ASN A 4 -43.54 -7.71 36.61
C ASN A 4 -43.15 -7.41 35.14
N LEU A 5 -42.73 -6.18 34.86
CA LEU A 5 -42.14 -5.77 33.57
C LEU A 5 -40.66 -6.14 33.61
N LEU A 6 -40.28 -7.17 32.84
CA LEU A 6 -38.90 -7.56 32.67
C LEU A 6 -38.28 -6.63 31.61
N ILE A 7 -37.46 -5.69 32.06
CA ILE A 7 -36.66 -4.85 31.14
C ILE A 7 -35.39 -5.63 30.78
N VAL A 8 -35.35 -6.18 29.57
CA VAL A 8 -34.11 -6.75 28.99
C VAL A 8 -33.33 -5.59 28.39
N SER A 9 -32.31 -5.10 29.08
CA SER A 9 -31.35 -4.15 28.48
C SER A 9 -30.39 -4.94 27.62
N LEU A 10 -30.53 -4.78 26.29
CA LEU A 10 -29.58 -5.27 25.32
C LEU A 10 -28.34 -4.36 25.36
N PHE A 11 -27.28 -4.80 26.06
CA PHE A 11 -25.98 -4.16 25.94
C PHE A 11 -25.37 -4.52 24.59
N CYS A 12 -25.41 -3.58 23.63
CA CYS A 12 -24.62 -3.67 22.43
C CYS A 12 -23.15 -3.40 22.82
N LEU A 13 -22.36 -4.45 22.98
CA LEU A 13 -20.92 -4.35 23.11
C LEU A 13 -20.36 -4.00 21.73
N THR A 14 -20.20 -2.70 21.46
CA THR A 14 -19.38 -2.25 20.34
C THR A 14 -17.93 -2.54 20.70
N SER A 15 -17.37 -3.61 20.16
CA SER A 15 -15.94 -3.81 20.18
C SER A 15 -15.31 -2.75 19.27
N THR A 16 -14.69 -1.75 19.86
CA THR A 16 -13.82 -0.84 19.12
C THR A 16 -12.58 -1.64 18.72
N VAL A 17 -12.47 -2.01 17.46
CA VAL A 17 -11.22 -2.54 16.92
C VAL A 17 -10.24 -1.38 16.92
N GLN A 18 -9.34 -1.37 17.88
CA GLN A 18 -8.25 -0.42 17.90
C GLN A 18 -7.15 -0.97 16.99
N SER A 19 -6.95 -0.33 15.82
CA SER A 19 -5.81 -0.63 14.98
C SER A 19 -4.54 -0.17 15.69
N SER A 20 -3.55 -1.04 15.82
CA SER A 20 -2.24 -0.72 16.38
C SER A 20 -1.18 -0.81 15.28
N TYR A 21 -0.29 0.18 15.22
CA TYR A 21 0.90 0.13 14.40
C TYR A 21 2.10 -0.27 15.27
N ASN A 22 2.86 -1.26 14.82
CA ASN A 22 4.06 -1.71 15.48
C ASN A 22 5.26 -1.41 14.59
N TYR A 23 6.27 -0.75 15.14
CA TYR A 23 7.56 -0.58 14.49
C TYR A 23 8.46 -1.76 14.83
N GLN A 24 9.12 -2.33 13.81
CA GLN A 24 10.10 -3.40 13.97
C GLN A 24 11.37 -3.04 13.21
N ASP A 25 12.50 -3.06 13.89
CA ASP A 25 13.81 -2.89 13.27
C ASP A 25 14.21 -4.11 12.45
N ASN A 26 15.00 -3.88 11.39
CA ASN A 26 15.72 -4.92 10.64
C ASN A 26 14.83 -5.91 9.87
N GLN A 27 13.64 -5.50 9.41
CA GLN A 27 12.86 -6.30 8.49
C GLN A 27 13.43 -6.13 7.07
N SER A 28 14.01 -7.18 6.53
CA SER A 28 14.49 -7.19 5.14
C SER A 28 13.32 -7.20 4.15
N LEU A 29 13.55 -6.64 2.96
CA LEU A 29 12.63 -6.80 1.83
C LEU A 29 12.49 -8.29 1.49
N ILE A 30 11.30 -8.67 0.99
CA ILE A 30 11.08 -10.00 0.38
C ILE A 30 11.86 -10.10 -0.93
N ASP A 31 12.02 -8.95 -1.60
CA ASP A 31 12.71 -8.77 -2.88
C ASP A 31 12.19 -9.70 -3.97
N LEU A 32 11.24 -9.18 -4.76
CA LEU A 32 10.63 -9.89 -5.86
C LEU A 32 11.51 -9.93 -7.14
N THR A 33 12.67 -9.28 -7.15
CA THR A 33 13.54 -9.26 -8.33
C THR A 33 14.05 -10.67 -8.64
N GLY A 34 13.86 -11.12 -9.89
CA GLY A 34 14.23 -12.47 -10.29
C GLY A 34 13.32 -13.60 -9.76
N VAL A 35 12.30 -13.30 -8.98
CA VAL A 35 11.37 -14.31 -8.46
C VAL A 35 10.38 -14.75 -9.54
N SER A 36 10.29 -16.05 -9.80
CA SER A 36 9.36 -16.61 -10.77
C SER A 36 7.90 -16.34 -10.42
N GLY A 37 7.07 -16.03 -11.42
CA GLY A 37 5.65 -15.72 -11.24
C GLY A 37 5.36 -14.31 -10.72
N THR A 38 6.34 -13.43 -10.78
CA THR A 38 6.19 -12.00 -10.50
C THR A 38 5.59 -11.28 -11.71
N THR A 39 4.72 -10.31 -11.47
CA THR A 39 4.14 -9.43 -12.48
C THR A 39 4.79 -8.05 -12.41
N SER A 40 5.26 -7.55 -13.55
CA SER A 40 5.72 -6.16 -13.67
C SER A 40 4.51 -5.22 -13.78
N LEU A 41 4.47 -4.24 -12.91
CA LEU A 41 3.43 -3.22 -12.83
C LEU A 41 3.94 -1.89 -13.40
N ALA A 42 3.22 -0.81 -13.19
CA ALA A 42 3.50 0.56 -13.59
C ALA A 42 4.84 0.81 -14.29
N ALA A 43 4.82 1.26 -15.53
CA ALA A 43 6.00 1.28 -16.38
C ALA A 43 6.46 2.68 -16.84
N SER A 44 5.67 3.72 -16.53
CA SER A 44 5.96 5.11 -16.94
C SER A 44 6.18 5.99 -15.73
N ASP A 45 6.79 7.12 -15.96
CA ASP A 45 6.76 8.27 -15.08
C ASP A 45 5.30 8.63 -14.77
N ASP A 46 4.96 8.94 -13.52
CA ASP A 46 3.57 9.18 -13.05
C ASP A 46 2.57 8.06 -13.40
N GLY A 47 3.08 6.88 -13.70
CA GLY A 47 2.28 5.75 -14.15
C GLY A 47 1.44 5.12 -13.05
N VAL A 48 0.23 4.68 -13.43
CA VAL A 48 -0.64 3.87 -12.58
C VAL A 48 -0.85 2.51 -13.24
N SER A 49 -0.67 1.43 -12.49
CA SER A 49 -0.82 0.08 -13.00
C SER A 49 -2.28 -0.28 -13.32
N ASN A 50 -2.48 -1.33 -14.12
CA ASN A 50 -3.73 -2.06 -14.10
C ASN A 50 -3.95 -2.71 -12.73
N ALA A 51 -5.19 -3.10 -12.46
CA ALA A 51 -5.54 -3.82 -11.24
C ALA A 51 -4.84 -5.18 -11.19
N PHE A 52 -4.26 -5.49 -10.03
CA PHE A 52 -3.61 -6.77 -9.73
C PHE A 52 -4.43 -7.52 -8.68
N ALA A 53 -4.75 -8.79 -8.94
CA ALA A 53 -5.53 -9.63 -8.04
C ALA A 53 -4.72 -10.01 -6.79
N LEU A 54 -5.33 -9.83 -5.61
CA LEU A 54 -4.68 -10.14 -4.33
C LEU A 54 -4.60 -11.64 -4.06
N GLY A 55 -5.51 -12.44 -4.66
CA GLY A 55 -5.63 -13.87 -4.36
C GLY A 55 -6.49 -14.17 -3.13
N PHE A 56 -6.91 -13.17 -2.40
CA PHE A 56 -7.80 -13.22 -1.22
C PHE A 56 -8.62 -11.93 -1.12
N THR A 57 -9.59 -11.92 -0.21
CA THR A 57 -10.30 -10.70 0.17
C THR A 57 -9.53 -10.01 1.29
N PHE A 58 -9.33 -8.69 1.17
CA PHE A 58 -8.63 -7.86 2.14
C PHE A 58 -9.58 -6.76 2.64
N ASP A 59 -9.83 -6.69 3.93
CA ASP A 59 -10.57 -5.59 4.54
C ASP A 59 -9.64 -4.39 4.81
N TYR A 60 -10.00 -3.25 4.26
CA TYR A 60 -9.31 -1.99 4.52
C TYR A 60 -10.30 -0.93 4.98
N TYR A 61 -10.27 -0.64 6.27
CA TYR A 61 -11.20 0.28 6.94
C TYR A 61 -12.69 -0.08 6.74
N GLY A 62 -13.04 -1.36 6.88
CA GLY A 62 -14.40 -1.86 6.77
C GLY A 62 -14.93 -2.00 5.34
N GLN A 63 -14.05 -1.94 4.36
CA GLN A 63 -14.38 -2.19 2.96
C GLN A 63 -13.50 -3.33 2.41
N GLU A 64 -14.14 -4.32 1.81
CA GLU A 64 -13.49 -5.48 1.21
C GLU A 64 -12.99 -5.22 -0.20
N PHE A 65 -11.76 -5.69 -0.49
CA PHE A 65 -11.10 -5.60 -1.78
C PHE A 65 -10.46 -6.93 -2.18
N THR A 66 -10.49 -7.26 -3.47
CA THR A 66 -9.84 -8.45 -4.03
C THR A 66 -8.72 -8.10 -5.01
N GLN A 67 -8.47 -6.81 -5.22
CA GLN A 67 -7.46 -6.31 -6.14
C GLN A 67 -6.97 -4.93 -5.70
N ALA A 68 -5.76 -4.58 -6.13
CA ALA A 68 -5.16 -3.29 -5.90
C ALA A 68 -4.40 -2.80 -7.14
N ARG A 69 -4.10 -1.51 -7.19
CA ARG A 69 -3.29 -0.84 -8.20
C ARG A 69 -2.15 -0.12 -7.50
N VAL A 70 -1.07 0.12 -8.20
CA VAL A 70 0.05 0.89 -7.69
C VAL A 70 0.39 2.05 -8.63
N ALA A 71 0.89 3.14 -8.06
CA ALA A 71 1.46 4.25 -8.80
C ALA A 71 2.99 4.18 -8.71
N THR A 72 3.68 4.64 -9.77
CA THR A 72 5.15 4.76 -9.80
C THR A 72 5.65 5.59 -8.62
N ASN A 73 4.93 6.65 -8.25
CA ASN A 73 5.22 7.56 -7.14
C ASN A 73 4.96 6.98 -5.74
N GLY A 74 4.93 5.65 -5.62
CA GLY A 74 5.02 4.97 -4.33
C GLY A 74 3.71 4.86 -3.54
N CYS A 75 2.57 4.76 -4.22
CA CYS A 75 1.27 4.57 -3.57
C CYS A 75 0.61 3.27 -4.03
N LEU A 76 -0.23 2.71 -3.16
CA LEU A 76 -1.11 1.58 -3.45
C LEU A 76 -2.56 2.00 -3.24
N HIS A 77 -3.43 1.66 -4.19
CA HIS A 77 -4.84 2.03 -4.17
C HIS A 77 -5.74 0.83 -4.44
N PHE A 78 -6.79 0.69 -3.64
CA PHE A 78 -7.69 -0.46 -3.75
C PHE A 78 -8.81 -0.29 -4.79
N LYS A 79 -9.13 0.92 -5.21
CA LYS A 79 -10.13 1.12 -6.29
C LYS A 79 -9.54 0.77 -7.65
N THR A 80 -10.37 0.22 -8.52
CA THR A 80 -9.99 -0.26 -9.86
C THR A 80 -9.98 0.83 -10.92
N SER A 81 -10.45 2.03 -10.61
CA SER A 81 -10.54 3.18 -11.50
C SER A 81 -10.10 4.46 -10.82
N GLY A 82 -9.88 5.49 -11.61
CA GLY A 82 -9.41 6.79 -11.15
C GLY A 82 -7.89 6.91 -11.20
N VAL A 83 -7.41 8.14 -11.10
CA VAL A 83 -6.00 8.50 -10.99
C VAL A 83 -5.70 8.79 -9.53
N PHE A 84 -4.56 8.34 -9.04
CA PHE A 84 -4.09 8.60 -7.68
C PHE A 84 -2.57 8.68 -7.69
N CYS A 85 -2.01 9.51 -6.83
CA CYS A 85 -0.55 9.70 -6.72
C CYS A 85 0.15 9.89 -8.09
N SER A 86 -0.53 10.48 -9.06
CA SER A 86 0.09 10.90 -10.32
C SER A 86 0.80 12.25 -10.17
N ASP A 87 0.50 12.95 -9.08
CA ASP A 87 1.21 14.15 -8.68
C ASP A 87 2.44 13.77 -7.84
N PHE A 88 3.52 14.46 -8.08
CA PHE A 88 4.77 14.29 -7.35
C PHE A 88 4.79 15.01 -6.00
N THR A 89 3.86 15.92 -5.76
CA THR A 89 3.76 16.64 -4.50
C THR A 89 2.72 15.99 -3.59
N PRO A 90 3.11 15.50 -2.41
CA PRO A 90 2.15 15.00 -1.43
C PRO A 90 1.16 16.08 -1.04
N ASP A 91 -0.09 15.89 -1.43
CA ASP A 91 -1.20 16.76 -1.06
C ASP A 91 -1.83 16.32 0.28
N PRO A 92 -2.49 17.22 1.02
CA PRO A 92 -3.32 16.83 2.14
C PRO A 92 -4.35 15.79 1.71
N ILE A 93 -4.47 14.71 2.46
CA ILE A 93 -5.39 13.61 2.15
C ILE A 93 -6.81 14.13 2.03
N SER A 94 -7.37 14.09 0.83
CA SER A 94 -8.74 14.47 0.51
C SER A 94 -9.60 13.24 0.22
N GLY A 95 -10.90 13.41 0.05
CA GLY A 95 -11.81 12.31 -0.25
C GLY A 95 -11.50 11.52 -1.54
N GLN A 96 -10.73 12.07 -2.48
CA GLN A 96 -10.29 11.33 -3.67
C GLN A 96 -9.19 10.31 -3.36
N HIS A 97 -8.49 10.44 -2.23
CA HIS A 97 -7.47 9.53 -1.74
C HIS A 97 -8.02 8.42 -0.82
N THR A 98 -9.35 8.26 -0.74
CA THR A 98 -10.00 7.20 0.02
C THR A 98 -9.52 5.82 -0.44
N TYR A 99 -9.19 4.94 0.50
CA TYR A 99 -8.67 3.59 0.25
C TYR A 99 -7.31 3.56 -0.45
N THR A 100 -6.43 4.48 -0.09
CA THR A 100 -5.06 4.56 -0.59
C THR A 100 -4.06 4.38 0.56
N MET A 101 -3.01 3.62 0.32
CA MET A 101 -1.84 3.48 1.17
C MET A 101 -0.68 4.29 0.59
N TYR A 102 0.06 4.97 1.44
CA TYR A 102 1.17 5.85 1.08
C TYR A 102 2.47 5.39 1.77
N PRO A 103 3.05 4.24 1.36
CA PRO A 103 4.28 3.76 1.98
C PRO A 103 5.44 4.74 1.79
N PHE A 104 5.53 5.35 0.61
CA PHE A 104 6.61 6.28 0.28
C PHE A 104 6.23 7.16 -0.92
N TRP A 105 5.39 8.16 -0.69
CA TRP A 105 4.91 9.03 -1.76
C TRP A 105 5.90 10.16 -2.04
N THR A 106 6.59 10.09 -3.16
CA THR A 106 7.49 11.10 -3.69
C THR A 106 7.57 10.97 -5.22
N ASP A 107 8.18 11.93 -5.86
CA ASP A 107 8.39 11.97 -7.32
C ASP A 107 9.40 10.91 -7.76
N LEU A 108 8.92 9.69 -8.02
CA LEU A 108 9.73 8.55 -8.42
C LEU A 108 9.59 8.26 -9.90
N ILE A 109 10.71 8.00 -10.53
CA ILE A 109 10.76 7.54 -11.91
C ILE A 109 11.35 6.13 -12.02
N ARG A 110 10.82 5.37 -12.95
CA ARG A 110 11.36 4.09 -13.34
C ARG A 110 12.36 4.27 -14.47
N ASP A 111 13.60 3.87 -14.26
CA ASP A 111 14.67 3.84 -15.26
C ASP A 111 15.18 2.42 -15.55
N ASN A 112 16.29 2.30 -16.27
CA ASN A 112 16.97 1.04 -16.54
C ASN A 112 17.55 0.48 -15.23
N GLY A 113 16.95 -0.57 -14.70
CA GLY A 113 17.33 -1.21 -13.45
C GLY A 113 16.24 -1.13 -12.38
N SER A 114 15.37 -0.12 -12.46
CA SER A 114 14.24 0.02 -11.56
C SER A 114 13.09 -0.91 -11.92
N SER A 115 12.33 -1.35 -10.93
CA SER A 115 11.14 -2.15 -11.18
C SER A 115 10.03 -1.90 -10.15
N VAL A 116 8.79 -1.98 -10.63
CA VAL A 116 7.61 -2.05 -9.78
C VAL A 116 6.97 -3.42 -10.02
N LEU A 117 6.97 -4.26 -9.00
CA LEU A 117 6.62 -5.66 -9.11
C LEU A 117 5.51 -6.04 -8.15
N ALA A 118 4.72 -7.07 -8.50
CA ALA A 118 3.79 -7.68 -7.55
C ALA A 118 3.78 -9.20 -7.68
N LYS A 119 3.47 -9.85 -6.56
CA LYS A 119 3.27 -11.29 -6.50
C LYS A 119 2.29 -11.65 -5.40
N SER A 120 1.29 -12.47 -5.77
CA SER A 120 0.40 -13.12 -4.80
C SER A 120 0.95 -14.49 -4.40
N TYR A 121 0.89 -14.75 -3.10
CA TYR A 121 1.15 -16.04 -2.46
C TYR A 121 -0.17 -16.57 -1.87
N SER A 122 -0.15 -17.71 -1.23
CA SER A 122 -1.34 -18.32 -0.62
C SER A 122 -1.87 -17.54 0.58
N ASP A 123 -1.00 -16.79 1.28
CA ASP A 123 -1.26 -16.10 2.55
C ASP A 123 -1.05 -14.59 2.51
N LYS A 124 -0.44 -14.07 1.43
CA LYS A 124 -0.11 -12.65 1.28
C LYS A 124 0.04 -12.22 -0.16
N THR A 125 -0.02 -10.93 -0.40
CA THR A 125 0.40 -10.30 -1.65
C THR A 125 1.44 -9.23 -1.36
N VAL A 126 2.52 -9.24 -2.13
CA VAL A 126 3.63 -8.28 -2.04
C VAL A 126 3.59 -7.36 -3.23
N PHE A 127 3.68 -6.08 -2.98
CA PHE A 127 3.91 -5.02 -3.97
C PHE A 127 5.24 -4.36 -3.64
N GLY A 128 6.16 -4.32 -4.57
CA GLY A 128 7.50 -3.79 -4.34
C GLY A 128 7.91 -2.78 -5.40
N TRP A 129 8.56 -1.72 -4.95
CA TRP A 129 9.30 -0.75 -5.74
C TRP A 129 10.77 -0.99 -5.46
N TYR A 130 11.55 -1.26 -6.49
CA TYR A 130 12.95 -1.64 -6.35
C TYR A 130 13.82 -0.73 -7.21
N ASP A 131 14.89 -0.22 -6.60
CA ASP A 131 15.90 0.64 -7.22
C ASP A 131 15.31 1.88 -7.92
N MET A 132 14.19 2.39 -7.41
CA MET A 132 13.51 3.55 -7.96
C MET A 132 14.36 4.80 -7.82
N LYS A 133 14.40 5.61 -8.87
CA LYS A 133 15.09 6.90 -8.85
C LYS A 133 14.13 8.01 -8.47
N GLU A 134 14.64 9.03 -7.81
CA GLU A 134 13.92 10.29 -7.67
C GLU A 134 14.00 11.05 -9.01
N TYR A 135 12.87 11.60 -9.46
CA TYR A 135 12.82 12.31 -10.75
C TYR A 135 13.86 13.44 -10.83
N GLY A 136 14.60 13.45 -11.93
CA GLY A 136 15.68 14.42 -12.12
C GLY A 136 16.96 14.13 -11.31
N ARG A 137 17.07 12.95 -10.66
CA ARG A 137 18.24 12.50 -9.91
C ARG A 137 18.70 11.12 -10.37
N ASN A 138 19.95 11.01 -10.78
CA ASN A 138 20.49 9.75 -11.29
C ASN A 138 21.14 8.87 -10.21
N ASN A 139 21.43 9.43 -9.05
CA ASN A 139 22.22 8.76 -7.99
C ASN A 139 21.36 8.25 -6.84
N THR A 140 20.06 8.52 -6.82
CA THR A 140 19.17 8.03 -5.77
C THR A 140 18.79 6.59 -6.00
N ASN A 141 18.52 5.87 -4.92
CA ASN A 141 18.10 4.48 -4.95
C ASN A 141 17.09 4.25 -3.81
N ASN A 142 15.84 3.98 -4.19
CA ASN A 142 14.75 3.80 -3.25
C ASN A 142 14.10 2.45 -3.46
N SER A 143 14.09 1.61 -2.43
CA SER A 143 13.47 0.30 -2.46
C SER A 143 12.57 0.10 -1.23
N PHE A 144 11.33 -0.24 -1.47
CA PHE A 144 10.34 -0.48 -0.40
C PHE A 144 9.23 -1.41 -0.88
N GLU A 145 8.48 -1.95 0.06
CA GLU A 145 7.39 -2.90 -0.19
C GLU A 145 6.16 -2.59 0.64
N VAL A 146 5.00 -2.93 0.09
CA VAL A 146 3.74 -3.15 0.81
C VAL A 146 3.41 -4.63 0.78
N ILE A 147 3.19 -5.21 1.94
CA ILE A 147 2.76 -6.60 2.08
C ILE A 147 1.35 -6.57 2.67
N LEU A 148 0.39 -7.12 1.92
CA LEU A 148 -0.98 -7.32 2.38
C LEU A 148 -1.12 -8.79 2.79
N TRP A 149 -1.57 -9.06 4.00
CA TRP A 149 -1.78 -10.41 4.51
C TRP A 149 -3.25 -10.81 4.44
N GLY A 150 -3.53 -12.08 4.20
CA GLY A 150 -4.89 -12.61 4.13
C GLY A 150 -5.67 -12.59 5.46
N ASN A 151 -5.08 -12.07 6.53
CA ASN A 151 -5.70 -11.81 7.83
C ASN A 151 -5.99 -10.32 8.07
N ASP A 152 -6.07 -9.52 7.01
CA ASP A 152 -6.36 -8.09 7.02
C ASP A 152 -5.31 -7.21 7.72
N THR A 153 -4.10 -7.73 7.88
CA THR A 153 -2.96 -6.93 8.32
C THR A 153 -2.08 -6.52 7.14
N PHE A 154 -1.31 -5.44 7.32
CA PHE A 154 -0.35 -5.02 6.30
C PHE A 154 0.98 -4.58 6.94
N GLU A 155 2.03 -4.62 6.14
CA GLU A 155 3.36 -4.15 6.51
C GLU A 155 3.91 -3.23 5.43
N TYR A 156 4.64 -2.21 5.85
CA TYR A 156 5.57 -1.48 5.01
C TYR A 156 6.99 -1.93 5.36
N ARG A 157 7.75 -2.32 4.36
CA ARG A 157 9.17 -2.65 4.50
C ARG A 157 10.00 -1.70 3.67
N TYR A 158 11.09 -1.25 4.26
CA TYR A 158 11.99 -0.29 3.64
C TYR A 158 13.38 -0.89 3.52
N GLY A 159 13.94 -0.81 2.31
CA GLY A 159 15.33 -1.07 2.01
C GLY A 159 16.13 0.23 2.00
N ALA A 160 16.94 0.43 0.97
CA ALA A 160 17.60 1.71 0.78
C ALA A 160 16.55 2.79 0.49
N LEU A 161 16.65 3.93 1.17
CA LEU A 161 15.90 5.14 0.88
C LEU A 161 16.91 6.29 0.79
N ASP A 162 16.98 6.89 -0.38
CA ASP A 162 17.94 7.93 -0.71
C ASP A 162 17.21 9.07 -1.43
N ILE A 163 16.80 10.08 -0.68
CA ILE A 163 16.11 11.25 -1.17
C ILE A 163 17.03 12.46 -1.10
N GLU A 164 17.26 13.08 -2.25
CA GLU A 164 18.07 14.30 -2.37
C GLU A 164 17.22 15.57 -2.41
N LYS A 165 15.95 15.48 -2.82
CA LYS A 165 15.04 16.63 -2.77
C LYS A 165 14.52 16.82 -1.35
N HIS A 166 14.90 17.94 -0.77
CA HIS A 166 14.34 18.41 0.49
C HIS A 166 13.12 19.33 0.27
N ASP A 167 12.29 19.04 -0.69
CA ASP A 167 10.98 19.71 -0.81
C ASP A 167 10.04 19.16 0.27
N VAL A 168 10.49 19.32 1.50
CA VAL A 168 9.70 18.91 2.64
C VAL A 168 8.85 20.09 3.06
N LEU A 169 7.64 19.79 3.26
CA LEU A 169 6.55 20.53 3.86
C LEU A 169 6.97 21.40 5.03
#